data_a0a306d2e42700210b75d83cf08169fd
#
_entry.id   a0a306d2e42700210b75d83cf08169fd
#
_cell.length_a   1.000
_cell.length_b   1.000
_cell.length_c   1.000
_cell.angle_alpha   90.00
_cell.angle_beta   90.00
_cell.angle_gamma   90.00
#
_symmetry.space_group_name_H-M   'P 1'
#
loop_
_entity.id
_entity.type
_entity.pdbx_description
1 polymer ?
#
loop_
_entity_poly.entity_id
_entity_poly.type
_entity_poly.pdbx_seq_one_letter_code
_entity_poly.pdbx_strand_id
1 'polypeptide(L)' 'MATILWIIAVILVIFGIFRIIRGDLILGIVLIIVGLLVGPGGVSLFT' A
#
# COMPACT_ATOMS: atom_id res chain seq x y z
N MET A 1 -1.48 6.93 -16.05
CA MET A 1 -2.41 7.13 -14.93
C MET A 1 -2.29 6.03 -13.89
N ALA A 2 -2.49 4.78 -14.27
CA ALA A 2 -2.31 3.67 -13.34
C ALA A 2 -0.89 3.59 -12.79
N THR A 3 0.10 4.06 -13.54
CA THR A 3 1.49 4.06 -13.12
C THR A 3 1.71 4.86 -11.83
N ILE A 4 1.07 6.02 -11.73
CA ILE A 4 1.19 6.85 -10.53
C ILE A 4 0.58 6.15 -9.33
N LEU A 5 -0.59 5.54 -9.51
CA LEU A 5 -1.23 4.78 -8.45
C LEU A 5 -0.38 3.59 -8.00
N TRP A 6 0.26 2.93 -8.95
CA TRP A 6 1.15 1.82 -8.67
C TRP A 6 2.36 2.25 -7.84
N ILE A 7 2.96 3.39 -8.20
CA ILE A 7 4.11 3.92 -7.47
C ILE A 7 3.71 4.26 -6.04
N ILE A 8 2.57 4.93 -5.86
CA ILE A 8 2.06 5.27 -4.54
C ILE A 8 1.80 4.00 -3.73
N ALA A 9 1.19 2.99 -4.34
CA ALA A 9 0.91 1.73 -3.67
C ALA A 9 2.18 1.03 -3.21
N VAL A 10 3.21 1.00 -4.06
CA VAL A 10 4.50 0.39 -3.70
C VAL A 10 5.12 1.13 -2.52
N ILE A 11 5.09 2.46 -2.53
CA ILE A 11 5.63 3.25 -1.44
C ILE A 11 4.87 2.94 -0.14
N LEU A 12 3.54 2.88 -0.20
CA LEU A 12 2.73 2.58 0.97
C LEU A 12 3.04 1.19 1.53
N VAL A 13 3.20 0.20 0.67
CA VAL A 13 3.52 -1.15 1.10
C VAL A 13 4.89 -1.20 1.76
N ILE A 14 5.87 -0.53 1.16
CA ILE A 14 7.23 -0.48 1.73
C ILE A 14 7.21 0.19 3.10
N PHE A 15 6.51 1.31 3.23
CA PHE A 15 6.36 1.98 4.52
C PHE A 15 5.69 1.07 5.55
N GLY A 16 4.67 0.33 5.12
CA GLY A 16 3.99 -0.62 6.01
C GLY A 16 4.94 -1.68 6.53
N ILE A 17 5.79 -2.22 5.67
CA ILE A 17 6.77 -3.22 6.06
C ILE A 17 7.76 -2.63 7.07
N PHE A 18 8.27 -1.41 6.82
CA PHE A 18 9.17 -0.76 7.75
C PHE A 18 8.53 -0.51 9.10
N ARG A 19 7.25 -0.14 9.12
CA ARG A 19 6.53 0.06 10.37
C ARG A 19 6.41 -1.22 11.17
N ILE A 20 6.15 -2.33 10.51
CA ILE A 20 6.08 -3.63 11.17
C ILE A 20 7.41 -3.98 11.83
N ILE A 21 8.50 -3.77 11.10
CA ILE A 21 9.83 -4.05 11.63
C ILE A 21 10.14 -3.17 12.83
N ARG A 22 9.64 -1.93 12.84
CA ARG A 22 9.86 -1.01 13.93
C ARG A 22 8.94 -1.21 15.14
N GLY A 23 8.02 -2.15 15.04
CA GLY A 23 7.11 -2.46 16.14
C GLY A 23 5.69 -1.95 15.97
N ASP A 24 5.39 -1.21 14.91
CA ASP A 24 4.05 -0.71 14.62
C ASP A 24 3.31 -1.72 13.74
N LEU A 25 2.99 -2.86 14.33
CA LEU A 25 2.36 -3.95 13.57
C LEU A 25 1.01 -3.53 13.00
N ILE A 26 0.17 -2.91 13.82
CA ILE A 26 -1.17 -2.52 13.40
C ILE A 26 -1.11 -1.48 12.28
N LEU A 27 -0.31 -0.44 12.48
CA LEU A 27 -0.18 0.62 11.49
C LEU A 27 0.46 0.10 10.20
N GLY A 28 1.46 -0.77 10.32
CA GLY A 28 2.09 -1.38 9.16
C GLY A 28 1.12 -2.20 8.34
N ILE A 29 0.30 -3.01 8.98
CA ILE A 29 -0.73 -3.80 8.29
C ILE A 29 -1.74 -2.90 7.60
N VAL A 30 -2.19 -1.84 8.27
CA VAL A 30 -3.13 -0.88 7.69
C VAL A 30 -2.52 -0.23 6.43
N LEU A 31 -1.27 0.16 6.49
CA LEU A 31 -0.60 0.76 5.34
C LEU A 31 -0.49 -0.22 4.16
N ILE A 32 -0.17 -1.47 4.46
CA ILE A 32 -0.10 -2.50 3.42
C ILE A 32 -1.47 -2.71 2.76
N ILE A 33 -2.51 -2.81 3.58
CA ILE A 33 -3.87 -2.98 3.06
C ILE A 33 -4.28 -1.79 2.21
N VAL A 34 -4.02 -0.57 2.68
CA VAL A 34 -4.32 0.64 1.93
C VAL A 34 -3.55 0.66 0.61
N GLY A 35 -2.27 0.30 0.65
CA GLY A 35 -1.46 0.23 -0.55
C GLY A 35 -2.00 -0.76 -1.57
N LEU A 36 -2.43 -1.93 -1.12
CA LEU A 36 -3.00 -2.93 -2.00
C LEU A 36 -4.34 -2.49 -2.59
N LEU A 37 -5.14 -1.76 -1.82
CA LEU A 37 -6.41 -1.25 -2.31
C LEU A 37 -6.23 -0.12 -3.31
N VAL A 38 -5.28 0.78 -3.03
CA VAL A 38 -5.00 1.91 -3.93
C VAL A 38 -4.35 1.44 -5.22
N GLY A 39 -3.44 0.46 -5.13
CA GLY A 39 -2.71 -0.04 -6.30
C GLY A 39 -3.53 -1.04 -7.10
N PRO A 40 -3.21 -2.35 -6.96
CA PRO A 40 -3.86 -3.36 -7.80
C PRO A 40 -5.37 -3.44 -7.56
N GLY A 41 -5.83 -3.28 -6.31
CA GLY A 41 -7.26 -3.31 -6.00
C GLY A 41 -8.00 -2.13 -6.60
N GLY A 42 -7.46 -0.92 -6.45
CA GLY A 42 -8.07 0.28 -7.01
C GLY A 42 -8.09 0.27 -8.52
N VAL A 43 -7.00 -0.18 -9.14
CA VAL A 43 -6.95 -0.29 -10.60
C VAL A 43 -7.97 -1.30 -11.09
N SER A 44 -8.10 -2.44 -10.42
CA SER A 44 -9.07 -3.46 -10.80
C SER A 44 -10.52 -2.98 -10.67
N LEU A 45 -10.81 -2.18 -9.64
CA LEU A 45 -12.16 -1.68 -9.41
C LEU A 45 -12.56 -0.63 -10.45
N PHE A 46 -11.61 0.14 -10.95
CA PHE A 46 -11.90 1.22 -11.89
C PHE A 46 -11.65 0.84 -13.34
N THR A 47 -11.03 -0.26 -13.58
CA THR A 47 -10.80 -0.75 -14.93
C THR A 47 -11.43 -2.11 -15.12
#